data_8c9c8700090a40b5987b7b8cd71a3f1e
#
_entry.id   8c9c8700090a40b5987b7b8cd71a3f1e
#
_cell.length_a   1.000
_cell.length_b   1.000
_cell.length_c   1.000
_cell.angle_alpha   90.00
_cell.angle_beta   90.00
_cell.angle_gamma   90.00
#
_symmetry.space_group_name_H-M   'P 1'
#
loop_
_entity.id
_entity.type
_entity.pdbx_description
1 polymer ?
#
loop_
_entity_poly.entity_id
_entity_poly.type
_entity_poly.pdbx_seq_one_letter_code
_entity_poly.pdbx_strand_id
1 'polypeptide(L)'
;MAHAHFLTFGDGSPQTRGAANRLRNEVSEIRIFAKTDVYHLKRIRDEYPSFWKQHGRFLLTADKMGFYLWTPFLVAAKLAEMKENDFLVYADAGCEVTAAHTSNLLDMFPTEPATDISVVPLEPFHTTLRWTNSRCLAHLDSSRMHLDRPMIATTFMFLRNTAATRQFAAKWLEWSIFENYCCLVDRPGDSESPEFKAHRHDQAIFSLLAYDFERRGAIGVKRIDIEKTRAPDSPIHGIRNRTRFRSTGASKCKQKVLSKFFSAAVKAFWNEEKYRADLYESLEK
;
A
#
# COMPACT_ATOMS: atom_id res chain seq x y z
N MET A 1 -18.31 -5.96 20.58
CA MET A 1 -17.66 -4.69 20.25
C MET A 1 -16.79 -4.94 19.02
N ALA A 2 -16.75 -3.99 18.08
CA ALA A 2 -15.84 -4.04 16.94
C ALA A 2 -14.40 -3.82 17.41
N HIS A 3 -13.47 -4.56 16.82
CA HIS A 3 -12.04 -4.44 17.12
C HIS A 3 -11.33 -3.72 15.98
N ALA A 4 -10.28 -2.95 16.31
CA ALA A 4 -9.39 -2.38 15.32
C ALA A 4 -8.14 -3.25 15.16
N HIS A 5 -7.72 -3.46 13.92
CA HIS A 5 -6.50 -4.17 13.54
C HIS A 5 -5.59 -3.20 12.79
N PHE A 6 -4.31 -3.28 13.05
CA PHE A 6 -3.31 -2.46 12.35
C PHE A 6 -2.44 -3.32 11.46
N LEU A 7 -2.18 -2.86 10.25
CA LEU A 7 -1.42 -3.54 9.23
C LEU A 7 -0.36 -2.61 8.65
N THR A 8 0.87 -3.08 8.58
CA THR A 8 1.95 -2.42 7.84
C THR A 8 2.84 -3.42 7.13
N PHE A 9 3.56 -2.94 6.12
CA PHE A 9 4.56 -3.73 5.41
C PHE A 9 5.91 -3.01 5.43
N GLY A 10 6.99 -3.74 5.75
CA GLY A 10 8.33 -3.20 5.76
C GLY A 10 9.38 -4.20 5.33
N ASP A 11 9.76 -4.15 4.04
CA ASP A 11 10.83 -4.97 3.50
C ASP A 11 11.69 -4.20 2.47
N GLY A 12 12.61 -4.92 1.83
CA GLY A 12 13.49 -4.39 0.78
C GLY A 12 14.74 -3.70 1.30
N SER A 13 14.75 -3.18 2.52
CA SER A 13 15.97 -2.61 3.14
C SER A 13 15.93 -2.66 4.66
N PRO A 14 17.10 -2.64 5.35
CA PRO A 14 17.15 -2.50 6.80
C PRO A 14 16.43 -1.27 7.32
N GLN A 15 16.46 -0.16 6.58
CA GLN A 15 15.77 1.09 6.93
C GLN A 15 14.25 0.91 6.93
N THR A 16 13.70 0.25 5.89
CA THR A 16 12.26 0.02 5.79
C THR A 16 11.77 -0.95 6.87
N ARG A 17 12.54 -1.99 7.16
CA ARG A 17 12.24 -2.90 8.29
C ARG A 17 12.31 -2.20 9.64
N GLY A 18 13.32 -1.34 9.83
CA GLY A 18 13.44 -0.50 11.03
C GLY A 18 12.24 0.45 11.19
N ALA A 19 11.81 1.07 10.10
CA ALA A 19 10.63 1.95 10.09
C ALA A 19 9.35 1.19 10.46
N ALA A 20 9.13 -0.01 9.89
CA ALA A 20 7.97 -0.84 10.21
C ALA A 20 7.96 -1.29 11.69
N ASN A 21 9.12 -1.64 12.25
CA ASN A 21 9.24 -1.99 13.66
C ASN A 21 8.99 -0.77 14.57
N ARG A 22 9.49 0.40 14.20
CA ARG A 22 9.20 1.65 14.90
C ARG A 22 7.69 1.91 14.90
N LEU A 23 7.06 1.89 13.73
CA LEU A 23 5.62 2.13 13.58
C LEU A 23 4.80 1.14 14.41
N ARG A 24 5.19 -0.15 14.42
CA ARG A 24 4.57 -1.14 15.31
C ARG A 24 4.64 -0.75 16.78
N ASN A 25 5.80 -0.26 17.24
CA ASN A 25 5.98 0.14 18.64
C ASN A 25 5.12 1.37 18.96
N GLU A 26 5.09 2.38 18.08
CA GLU A 26 4.21 3.57 18.21
C GLU A 26 2.74 3.15 18.30
N VAL A 27 2.29 2.25 17.43
CA VAL A 27 0.91 1.72 17.42
C VAL A 27 0.62 0.91 18.67
N SER A 28 1.57 0.17 19.23
CA SER A 28 1.37 -0.62 20.45
C SER A 28 1.08 0.23 21.70
N GLU A 29 1.46 1.51 21.67
CA GLU A 29 1.13 2.48 22.71
C GLU A 29 -0.34 2.92 22.61
N ILE A 30 -0.97 2.74 21.45
CA ILE A 30 -2.36 3.08 21.18
C ILE A 30 -3.23 1.86 21.47
N ARG A 31 -3.80 1.79 22.65
CA ARG A 31 -4.52 0.62 23.20
C ARG A 31 -5.87 0.32 22.53
N ILE A 32 -6.14 0.84 21.32
CA ILE A 32 -7.37 0.55 20.56
C ILE A 32 -7.21 -0.63 19.60
N PHE A 33 -5.98 -1.01 19.27
CA PHE A 33 -5.72 -2.08 18.33
C PHE A 33 -5.65 -3.45 19.04
N ALA A 34 -6.57 -4.34 18.67
CA ALA A 34 -6.58 -5.72 19.16
C ALA A 34 -5.43 -6.55 18.57
N LYS A 35 -4.96 -6.17 17.37
CA LYS A 35 -3.86 -6.84 16.66
C LYS A 35 -3.06 -5.84 15.84
N THR A 36 -1.74 -6.02 15.83
CA THR A 36 -0.80 -5.26 14.98
C THR A 36 0.03 -6.22 14.16
N ASP A 37 -0.16 -6.22 12.86
CA ASP A 37 0.54 -7.08 11.92
C ASP A 37 1.60 -6.29 11.14
N VAL A 38 2.85 -6.75 11.22
CA VAL A 38 3.95 -6.28 10.38
C VAL A 38 4.30 -7.37 9.38
N TYR A 39 4.12 -7.07 8.10
CA TYR A 39 4.46 -7.99 7.03
C TYR A 39 5.80 -7.65 6.37
N HIS A 40 6.41 -8.68 5.84
CA HIS A 40 7.56 -8.65 4.95
C HIS A 40 7.45 -9.82 3.96
N LEU A 41 8.25 -9.83 2.89
CA LEU A 41 8.11 -10.83 1.82
C LEU A 41 8.21 -12.27 2.34
N LYS A 42 9.12 -12.54 3.30
CA LYS A 42 9.23 -13.89 3.90
C LYS A 42 7.92 -14.30 4.58
N ARG A 43 7.29 -13.42 5.35
CA ARG A 43 6.02 -13.71 6.03
C ARG A 43 4.89 -13.93 5.03
N ILE A 44 4.83 -13.13 3.94
CA ILE A 44 3.87 -13.35 2.84
C ILE A 44 4.07 -14.74 2.23
N ARG A 45 5.32 -15.15 1.96
CA ARG A 45 5.63 -16.47 1.43
C ARG A 45 5.16 -17.59 2.36
N ASP A 46 5.44 -17.45 3.65
CA ASP A 46 5.20 -18.50 4.64
C ASP A 46 3.70 -18.62 4.98
N GLU A 47 2.96 -17.51 5.08
CA GLU A 47 1.53 -17.50 5.44
C GLU A 47 0.60 -17.63 4.21
N TYR A 48 1.04 -17.20 3.02
CA TYR A 48 0.24 -17.21 1.79
C TYR A 48 0.96 -17.90 0.62
N PRO A 49 1.26 -19.22 0.74
CA PRO A 49 2.08 -19.94 -0.25
C PRO A 49 1.45 -19.97 -1.65
N SER A 50 0.13 -19.97 -1.77
CA SER A 50 -0.55 -19.96 -3.07
C SER A 50 -0.36 -18.62 -3.80
N PHE A 51 -0.49 -17.50 -3.09
CA PHE A 51 -0.21 -16.18 -3.65
C PHE A 51 1.28 -16.04 -4.00
N TRP A 52 2.16 -16.50 -3.12
CA TRP A 52 3.59 -16.47 -3.37
C TRP A 52 4.00 -17.29 -4.59
N LYS A 53 3.42 -18.47 -4.78
CA LYS A 53 3.67 -19.31 -5.95
C LYS A 53 3.36 -18.59 -7.27
N GLN A 54 2.30 -17.78 -7.31
CA GLN A 54 1.85 -17.07 -8.50
C GLN A 54 2.57 -15.73 -8.70
N HIS A 55 2.84 -14.99 -7.63
CA HIS A 55 3.27 -13.59 -7.69
C HIS A 55 4.61 -13.31 -7.01
N GLY A 56 5.18 -14.27 -6.28
CA GLY A 56 6.40 -14.07 -5.50
C GLY A 56 7.59 -13.63 -6.34
N ARG A 57 7.70 -14.16 -7.56
CA ARG A 57 8.72 -13.73 -8.52
C ARG A 57 8.57 -12.25 -8.86
N PHE A 58 7.37 -11.81 -9.22
CA PHE A 58 7.10 -10.42 -9.55
C PHE A 58 7.43 -9.49 -8.36
N LEU A 59 7.06 -9.87 -7.14
CA LEU A 59 7.42 -9.14 -5.92
C LEU A 59 8.94 -9.02 -5.71
N LEU A 60 9.70 -10.02 -6.13
CA LEU A 60 11.15 -10.04 -5.94
C LEU A 60 11.93 -9.31 -7.04
N THR A 61 11.45 -9.35 -8.28
CA THR A 61 12.22 -8.91 -9.46
C THR A 61 11.77 -7.59 -10.05
N ALA A 62 10.49 -7.22 -9.88
CA ALA A 62 9.99 -5.95 -10.38
C ALA A 62 10.37 -4.78 -9.47
N ASP A 63 10.37 -3.58 -10.04
CA ASP A 63 10.66 -2.35 -9.30
C ASP A 63 9.72 -2.17 -8.11
N LYS A 64 10.18 -1.44 -7.10
CA LYS A 64 9.40 -1.14 -5.89
C LYS A 64 8.79 -2.38 -5.24
N MET A 65 9.46 -3.53 -5.35
CA MET A 65 8.98 -4.83 -4.88
C MET A 65 7.60 -5.16 -5.47
N GLY A 66 7.52 -5.26 -6.80
CA GLY A 66 6.27 -5.55 -7.50
C GLY A 66 5.30 -4.37 -7.50
N PHE A 67 5.81 -3.14 -7.63
CA PHE A 67 4.97 -1.93 -7.75
C PHE A 67 3.89 -1.83 -6.68
N TYR A 68 4.24 -2.21 -5.44
CA TYR A 68 3.34 -2.19 -4.28
C TYR A 68 2.19 -3.22 -4.31
N LEU A 69 2.29 -4.28 -5.11
CA LEU A 69 1.27 -5.35 -5.18
C LEU A 69 0.91 -5.94 -3.81
N TRP A 70 1.84 -5.90 -2.85
CA TRP A 70 1.56 -6.40 -1.50
C TRP A 70 0.44 -5.63 -0.79
N THR A 71 0.21 -4.34 -1.10
CA THR A 71 -0.80 -3.52 -0.43
C THR A 71 -2.21 -4.02 -0.72
N PRO A 72 -2.68 -4.10 -1.99
CA PRO A 72 -3.99 -4.67 -2.28
C PRO A 72 -4.13 -6.12 -1.81
N PHE A 73 -3.07 -6.92 -1.93
CA PHE A 73 -3.09 -8.30 -1.47
C PHE A 73 -3.29 -8.40 0.04
N LEU A 74 -2.46 -7.72 0.85
CA LEU A 74 -2.53 -7.81 2.30
C LEU A 74 -3.83 -7.23 2.85
N VAL A 75 -4.33 -6.13 2.27
CA VAL A 75 -5.62 -5.56 2.65
C VAL A 75 -6.76 -6.54 2.38
N ALA A 76 -6.82 -7.14 1.19
CA ALA A 76 -7.85 -8.13 0.85
C ALA A 76 -7.76 -9.37 1.75
N ALA A 77 -6.58 -9.91 1.98
CA ALA A 77 -6.35 -11.07 2.83
C ALA A 77 -6.77 -10.79 4.28
N LYS A 78 -6.40 -9.63 4.83
CA LYS A 78 -6.76 -9.28 6.21
C LYS A 78 -8.25 -9.06 6.40
N LEU A 79 -8.92 -8.38 5.48
CA LEU A 79 -10.38 -8.22 5.54
C LEU A 79 -11.11 -9.58 5.49
N ALA A 80 -10.59 -10.54 4.73
CA ALA A 80 -11.16 -11.89 4.67
C ALA A 80 -11.00 -12.67 5.99
N GLU A 81 -9.95 -12.40 6.77
CA GLU A 81 -9.67 -13.06 8.06
C GLU A 81 -10.40 -12.42 9.25
N MET A 82 -10.83 -11.16 9.12
CA MET A 82 -11.40 -10.37 10.21
C MET A 82 -12.89 -10.63 10.36
N LYS A 83 -13.41 -10.35 11.56
CA LYS A 83 -14.85 -10.39 11.82
C LYS A 83 -15.58 -9.24 11.12
N GLU A 84 -16.82 -9.47 10.78
CA GLU A 84 -17.72 -8.44 10.25
C GLU A 84 -17.77 -7.24 11.19
N ASN A 85 -17.71 -6.02 10.63
CA ASN A 85 -17.66 -4.74 11.31
C ASN A 85 -16.39 -4.44 12.14
N ASP A 86 -15.37 -5.28 12.14
CA ASP A 86 -14.06 -4.89 12.64
C ASP A 86 -13.40 -3.84 11.72
N PHE A 87 -12.46 -3.09 12.24
CA PHE A 87 -11.76 -2.04 11.48
C PHE A 87 -10.35 -2.48 11.14
N LEU A 88 -9.95 -2.28 9.90
CA LEU A 88 -8.56 -2.41 9.44
C LEU A 88 -7.96 -1.02 9.21
N VAL A 89 -6.84 -0.74 9.84
CA VAL A 89 -5.99 0.41 9.55
C VAL A 89 -4.73 -0.09 8.87
N TYR A 90 -4.52 0.31 7.63
CA TYR A 90 -3.25 0.11 6.93
C TYR A 90 -2.45 1.41 6.99
N ALA A 91 -1.15 1.30 7.21
CA ALA A 91 -0.23 2.42 7.02
C ALA A 91 1.13 1.95 6.49
N ASP A 92 1.70 2.72 5.57
CA ASP A 92 3.07 2.52 5.10
C ASP A 92 4.06 2.60 6.26
N ALA A 93 5.12 1.81 6.23
CA ALA A 93 6.15 1.80 7.27
C ALA A 93 6.80 3.18 7.54
N GLY A 94 6.74 4.07 6.54
CA GLY A 94 7.24 5.45 6.68
C GLY A 94 6.32 6.40 7.44
N CYS A 95 5.09 6.00 7.79
CA CYS A 95 4.20 6.79 8.64
C CYS A 95 4.72 6.88 10.06
N GLU A 96 4.30 7.91 10.78
CA GLU A 96 4.42 8.04 12.24
C GLU A 96 3.04 8.10 12.86
N VAL A 97 2.86 7.47 14.00
CA VAL A 97 1.59 7.46 14.74
C VAL A 97 1.85 7.92 16.17
N THR A 98 0.99 8.81 16.67
CA THR A 98 1.17 9.43 17.98
C THR A 98 0.04 9.06 18.93
N ALA A 99 0.36 8.39 20.03
CA ALA A 99 -0.61 7.99 21.05
C ALA A 99 -1.30 9.20 21.73
N ALA A 100 -0.62 10.35 21.79
CA ALA A 100 -1.19 11.58 22.36
C ALA A 100 -2.47 12.05 21.65
N HIS A 101 -2.70 11.67 20.40
CA HIS A 101 -3.83 12.09 19.59
C HIS A 101 -4.79 10.93 19.24
N THR A 102 -4.92 9.96 20.12
CA THR A 102 -5.76 8.76 19.90
C THR A 102 -7.23 9.11 19.63
N SER A 103 -7.79 10.16 20.27
CA SER A 103 -9.15 10.64 19.99
C SER A 103 -9.30 11.04 18.53
N ASN A 104 -8.35 11.81 18.00
CA ASN A 104 -8.36 12.26 16.60
C ASN A 104 -8.19 11.08 15.63
N LEU A 105 -7.50 10.00 16.05
CA LEU A 105 -7.41 8.77 15.27
C LEU A 105 -8.76 8.07 15.16
N LEU A 106 -9.53 8.01 16.24
CA LEU A 106 -10.89 7.42 16.23
C LEU A 106 -11.83 8.19 15.31
N ASP A 107 -11.69 9.51 15.21
CA ASP A 107 -12.47 10.33 14.30
C ASP A 107 -12.19 10.04 12.82
N MET A 108 -11.07 9.41 12.52
CA MET A 108 -10.73 8.99 11.15
C MET A 108 -11.41 7.67 10.73
N PHE A 109 -11.94 6.90 11.67
CA PHE A 109 -12.60 5.64 11.36
C PHE A 109 -13.94 5.86 10.64
N PRO A 110 -14.33 4.94 9.73
CA PRO A 110 -15.64 4.96 9.07
C PRO A 110 -16.71 4.39 10.00
N THR A 111 -17.08 5.15 11.03
CA THR A 111 -17.99 4.70 12.08
C THR A 111 -19.46 4.91 11.74
N GLU A 112 -19.79 5.83 10.81
CA GLU A 112 -21.16 6.07 10.38
C GLU A 112 -21.75 4.83 9.68
N PRO A 113 -23.05 4.52 9.86
CA PRO A 113 -23.65 3.26 9.39
C PRO A 113 -23.47 2.98 7.89
N ALA A 114 -23.52 4.02 7.06
CA ALA A 114 -23.40 3.92 5.59
C ALA A 114 -21.96 4.13 5.10
N THR A 115 -20.96 4.16 5.98
CA THR A 115 -19.57 4.42 5.61
C THR A 115 -18.74 3.15 5.77
N ASP A 116 -18.06 2.77 4.72
CA ASP A 116 -17.24 1.56 4.65
C ASP A 116 -15.75 1.86 4.73
N ILE A 117 -15.31 2.95 4.10
CA ILE A 117 -13.91 3.37 4.06
C ILE A 117 -13.76 4.86 4.39
N SER A 118 -12.63 5.21 5.04
CA SER A 118 -12.19 6.60 5.15
C SER A 118 -10.92 6.78 4.32
N VAL A 119 -10.92 7.81 3.48
CA VAL A 119 -9.86 8.09 2.51
C VAL A 119 -9.40 9.54 2.61
N VAL A 120 -8.16 9.78 2.19
CA VAL A 120 -7.57 11.13 2.10
C VAL A 120 -7.37 11.48 0.63
N PRO A 121 -8.26 12.28 0.02
CA PRO A 121 -7.99 12.84 -1.30
C PRO A 121 -6.75 13.74 -1.24
N LEU A 122 -5.90 13.65 -2.25
CA LEU A 122 -4.79 14.58 -2.42
C LEU A 122 -5.29 15.94 -2.89
N GLU A 123 -4.39 16.93 -2.96
CA GLU A 123 -4.72 18.26 -3.46
C GLU A 123 -5.31 18.17 -4.90
N PRO A 124 -6.26 19.08 -5.25
CA PRO A 124 -7.03 18.98 -6.51
C PRO A 124 -6.20 18.90 -7.79
N PHE A 125 -4.97 19.44 -7.77
CA PHE A 125 -4.08 19.37 -8.94
C PHE A 125 -3.41 18.00 -9.15
N HIS A 126 -3.52 17.08 -8.18
CA HIS A 126 -3.09 15.69 -8.32
C HIS A 126 -4.23 14.81 -8.86
N THR A 127 -4.68 15.07 -10.08
CA THR A 127 -5.81 14.36 -10.69
C THR A 127 -5.44 12.93 -11.11
N THR A 128 -6.45 12.08 -11.25
CA THR A 128 -6.27 10.70 -11.76
C THR A 128 -5.67 10.70 -13.17
N LEU A 129 -6.05 11.63 -14.04
CA LEU A 129 -5.46 11.79 -15.38
C LEU A 129 -3.95 11.99 -15.33
N ARG A 130 -3.46 12.79 -14.40
CA ARG A 130 -2.04 13.11 -14.29
C ARG A 130 -1.20 11.98 -13.70
N TRP A 131 -1.81 11.08 -12.95
CA TRP A 131 -1.11 10.08 -12.17
C TRP A 131 -1.52 8.63 -12.47
N THR A 132 -2.25 8.42 -13.57
CA THR A 132 -2.62 7.09 -14.04
C THR A 132 -2.25 6.94 -15.50
N ASN A 133 -1.56 5.87 -15.86
CA ASN A 133 -1.19 5.61 -17.24
C ASN A 133 -2.43 5.32 -18.12
N SER A 134 -2.29 5.56 -19.42
CA SER A 134 -3.38 5.44 -20.40
C SER A 134 -4.00 4.05 -20.41
N ARG A 135 -3.20 3.01 -20.22
CA ARG A 135 -3.66 1.62 -20.19
C ARG A 135 -4.56 1.33 -19.00
N CYS A 136 -4.16 1.74 -17.80
CA CYS A 136 -4.99 1.61 -16.61
C CYS A 136 -6.29 2.39 -16.74
N LEU A 137 -6.24 3.61 -17.30
CA LEU A 137 -7.45 4.40 -17.59
C LEU A 137 -8.37 3.70 -18.59
N ALA A 138 -7.83 3.11 -19.66
CA ALA A 138 -8.63 2.40 -20.66
C ALA A 138 -9.41 1.23 -20.07
N HIS A 139 -8.85 0.53 -19.09
CA HIS A 139 -9.50 -0.60 -18.44
C HIS A 139 -10.45 -0.19 -17.31
N LEU A 140 -10.03 0.76 -16.45
CA LEU A 140 -10.76 1.09 -15.22
C LEU A 140 -11.68 2.31 -15.34
N ASP A 141 -11.42 3.20 -16.28
CA ASP A 141 -12.22 4.41 -16.51
C ASP A 141 -12.41 4.67 -18.01
N SER A 142 -12.83 3.65 -18.75
CA SER A 142 -13.09 3.74 -20.20
C SER A 142 -14.10 4.85 -20.56
N SER A 143 -15.02 5.15 -19.65
CA SER A 143 -15.97 6.27 -19.75
C SER A 143 -15.36 7.63 -19.44
N ARG A 144 -14.13 7.69 -18.97
CA ARG A 144 -13.39 8.91 -18.58
C ARG A 144 -14.09 9.80 -17.56
N MET A 145 -14.88 9.18 -16.68
CA MET A 145 -15.73 9.91 -15.69
C MET A 145 -14.96 10.41 -14.47
N HIS A 146 -13.76 9.88 -14.24
CA HIS A 146 -13.00 10.15 -13.01
C HIS A 146 -11.68 10.89 -13.27
N LEU A 147 -11.42 11.37 -14.49
CA LEU A 147 -10.13 11.97 -14.90
C LEU A 147 -9.74 13.19 -14.07
N ASP A 148 -10.73 14.04 -13.71
CA ASP A 148 -10.50 15.27 -12.95
C ASP A 148 -10.55 15.07 -11.44
N ARG A 149 -10.81 13.84 -10.99
CA ARG A 149 -10.86 13.55 -9.56
C ARG A 149 -9.48 13.54 -8.94
N PRO A 150 -9.30 14.08 -7.73
CA PRO A 150 -8.03 13.97 -7.02
C PRO A 150 -7.64 12.51 -6.78
N MET A 151 -6.36 12.18 -6.89
CA MET A 151 -5.86 10.89 -6.40
C MET A 151 -6.17 10.72 -4.92
N ILE A 152 -6.42 9.50 -4.50
CA ILE A 152 -6.62 9.15 -3.09
C ILE A 152 -5.32 8.56 -2.54
N ALA A 153 -4.86 9.04 -1.40
CA ALA A 153 -3.67 8.49 -0.74
C ALA A 153 -3.91 7.05 -0.26
N THR A 154 -3.00 6.15 -0.59
CA THR A 154 -2.95 4.78 -0.06
C THR A 154 -1.87 4.62 1.02
N THR A 155 -1.19 5.71 1.37
CA THR A 155 -0.16 5.76 2.41
C THR A 155 -0.70 5.33 3.78
N PHE A 156 -1.97 5.65 4.07
CA PHE A 156 -2.74 5.07 5.15
C PHE A 156 -4.23 5.06 4.80
N MET A 157 -4.94 4.07 5.28
CA MET A 157 -6.34 3.82 4.97
C MET A 157 -7.07 3.26 6.19
N PHE A 158 -8.33 3.60 6.34
CA PHE A 158 -9.20 3.08 7.39
C PHE A 158 -10.39 2.39 6.72
N LEU A 159 -10.57 1.11 7.00
CA LEU A 159 -11.58 0.28 6.36
C LEU A 159 -12.40 -0.43 7.44
N ARG A 160 -13.73 -0.37 7.35
CA ARG A 160 -14.62 -1.23 8.12
C ARG A 160 -14.81 -2.54 7.33
N ASN A 161 -14.68 -3.67 7.98
CA ASN A 161 -14.85 -4.96 7.34
C ASN A 161 -16.33 -5.24 7.08
N THR A 162 -16.81 -4.86 5.92
CA THR A 162 -18.16 -5.14 5.40
C THR A 162 -18.06 -6.00 4.14
N ALA A 163 -19.17 -6.58 3.70
CA ALA A 163 -19.21 -7.29 2.42
C ALA A 163 -18.78 -6.37 1.26
N ALA A 164 -19.20 -5.10 1.29
CA ALA A 164 -18.82 -4.09 0.30
C ALA A 164 -17.32 -3.82 0.29
N THR A 165 -16.71 -3.64 1.46
CA THR A 165 -15.25 -3.40 1.57
C THR A 165 -14.44 -4.61 1.12
N ARG A 166 -14.88 -5.82 1.46
CA ARG A 166 -14.21 -7.06 0.98
C ARG A 166 -14.30 -7.17 -0.55
N GLN A 167 -15.45 -6.85 -1.14
CA GLN A 167 -15.60 -6.83 -2.59
C GLN A 167 -14.71 -5.78 -3.24
N PHE A 168 -14.65 -4.58 -2.68
CA PHE A 168 -13.77 -3.50 -3.12
C PHE A 168 -12.29 -3.94 -3.08
N ALA A 169 -11.82 -4.48 -1.95
CA ALA A 169 -10.43 -4.93 -1.82
C ALA A 169 -10.09 -6.10 -2.75
N ALA A 170 -11.02 -7.02 -2.96
CA ALA A 170 -10.86 -8.10 -3.93
C ALA A 170 -10.73 -7.55 -5.37
N LYS A 171 -11.54 -6.55 -5.73
CA LYS A 171 -11.43 -5.87 -7.04
C LYS A 171 -10.13 -5.09 -7.18
N TRP A 172 -9.65 -4.45 -6.12
CA TRP A 172 -8.36 -3.77 -6.14
C TRP A 172 -7.21 -4.75 -6.42
N LEU A 173 -7.20 -5.91 -5.76
CA LEU A 173 -6.24 -6.96 -6.03
C LEU A 173 -6.39 -7.53 -7.45
N GLU A 174 -7.62 -7.84 -7.88
CA GLU A 174 -7.92 -8.36 -9.22
C GLU A 174 -7.33 -7.47 -10.31
N TRP A 175 -7.57 -6.15 -10.26
CA TRP A 175 -7.02 -5.20 -11.22
C TRP A 175 -5.51 -5.01 -11.09
N SER A 176 -4.97 -5.20 -9.90
CA SER A 176 -3.51 -5.13 -9.68
C SER A 176 -2.77 -6.30 -10.33
N ILE A 177 -3.40 -7.46 -10.48
CA ILE A 177 -2.81 -8.65 -11.12
C ILE A 177 -3.30 -8.88 -12.55
N PHE A 178 -4.26 -8.11 -13.02
CA PHE A 178 -4.92 -8.26 -14.32
C PHE A 178 -3.89 -8.22 -15.47
N GLU A 179 -4.03 -9.13 -16.44
CA GLU A 179 -3.23 -9.21 -17.67
C GLU A 179 -1.73 -8.94 -17.46
N ASN A 180 -1.07 -9.75 -16.65
CA ASN A 180 0.35 -9.56 -16.30
C ASN A 180 0.62 -8.17 -15.72
N TYR A 181 -0.21 -7.75 -14.76
CA TYR A 181 -0.08 -6.50 -14.00
C TYR A 181 -0.20 -5.23 -14.85
N CYS A 182 -0.93 -5.27 -15.97
CA CYS A 182 -0.95 -4.18 -16.95
C CYS A 182 -1.45 -2.84 -16.37
N CYS A 183 -2.33 -2.88 -15.35
CA CYS A 183 -2.80 -1.68 -14.66
C CYS A 183 -1.89 -1.25 -13.50
N LEU A 184 -0.89 -2.05 -13.15
CA LEU A 184 0.00 -1.80 -12.01
C LEU A 184 1.36 -1.28 -12.43
N VAL A 185 1.89 -1.73 -13.58
CA VAL A 185 3.25 -1.44 -14.02
C VAL A 185 3.32 -0.25 -14.98
N ASP A 186 4.49 0.39 -15.02
CA ASP A 186 4.85 1.30 -16.12
C ASP A 186 5.34 0.47 -17.31
N ARG A 187 4.80 0.72 -18.51
CA ARG A 187 5.27 0.06 -19.73
C ARG A 187 5.74 1.13 -20.74
N PRO A 188 6.95 1.02 -21.28
CA PRO A 188 7.40 1.88 -22.34
C PRO A 188 6.50 1.77 -23.57
N GLY A 189 6.26 2.91 -24.27
CA GLY A 189 5.56 2.96 -25.54
C GLY A 189 4.04 3.16 -25.44
N ASP A 190 3.47 3.29 -24.27
CA ASP A 190 2.09 3.74 -24.12
C ASP A 190 1.96 5.20 -24.54
N SER A 191 0.89 5.53 -25.31
CA SER A 191 0.57 6.92 -25.69
C SER A 191 -0.14 7.60 -24.52
N GLU A 192 0.61 8.39 -23.76
CA GLU A 192 0.11 9.08 -22.58
C GLU A 192 -0.51 10.44 -22.92
N SER A 193 -1.44 10.90 -22.07
CA SER A 193 -1.95 12.27 -22.13
C SER A 193 -0.84 13.29 -21.94
N PRO A 194 -0.89 14.48 -22.59
CA PRO A 194 0.05 15.57 -22.32
C PRO A 194 0.13 16.02 -20.86
N GLU A 195 -0.93 15.77 -20.09
CA GLU A 195 -0.99 16.07 -18.66
C GLU A 195 -0.33 14.99 -17.79
N PHE A 196 -0.11 13.80 -18.30
CA PHE A 196 0.46 12.68 -17.58
C PHE A 196 1.82 13.01 -16.99
N LYS A 197 2.05 12.66 -15.73
CA LYS A 197 3.31 12.91 -15.01
C LYS A 197 4.05 11.63 -14.66
N ALA A 198 3.33 10.69 -14.07
CA ALA A 198 3.84 9.38 -13.69
C ALA A 198 2.69 8.48 -13.27
N HIS A 199 2.84 7.18 -13.41
CA HIS A 199 1.87 6.23 -12.88
C HIS A 199 2.06 5.99 -11.38
N ARG A 200 0.95 5.98 -10.63
CA ARG A 200 0.93 5.77 -9.18
C ARG A 200 0.50 4.35 -8.79
N HIS A 201 0.65 3.40 -9.69
CA HIS A 201 0.54 1.96 -9.45
C HIS A 201 -0.74 1.55 -8.71
N ASP A 202 -0.61 0.88 -7.56
CA ASP A 202 -1.69 0.45 -6.69
C ASP A 202 -2.60 1.61 -6.24
N GLN A 203 -2.03 2.79 -6.00
CA GLN A 203 -2.77 4.01 -5.65
C GLN A 203 -3.68 4.48 -6.80
N ALA A 204 -3.23 4.35 -8.05
CA ALA A 204 -4.04 4.72 -9.21
C ALA A 204 -5.27 3.82 -9.33
N ILE A 205 -5.08 2.50 -9.22
CA ILE A 205 -6.16 1.52 -9.25
C ILE A 205 -7.14 1.77 -8.10
N PHE A 206 -6.63 1.94 -6.87
CA PHE A 206 -7.45 2.24 -5.70
C PHE A 206 -8.33 3.48 -5.91
N SER A 207 -7.73 4.58 -6.41
CA SER A 207 -8.43 5.85 -6.60
C SER A 207 -9.59 5.72 -7.59
N LEU A 208 -9.35 5.11 -8.75
CA LEU A 208 -10.38 4.89 -9.78
C LEU A 208 -11.50 3.99 -9.26
N LEU A 209 -11.15 2.88 -8.59
CA LEU A 209 -12.14 1.97 -8.02
C LEU A 209 -12.97 2.62 -6.91
N ALA A 210 -12.35 3.41 -6.03
CA ALA A 210 -13.07 4.09 -4.96
C ALA A 210 -14.13 5.04 -5.51
N TYR A 211 -13.81 5.82 -6.55
CA TYR A 211 -14.77 6.69 -7.21
C TYR A 211 -15.87 5.93 -7.95
N ASP A 212 -15.54 4.84 -8.64
CA ASP A 212 -16.52 4.06 -9.37
C ASP A 212 -17.49 3.31 -8.43
N PHE A 213 -16.97 2.69 -7.35
CA PHE A 213 -17.80 2.02 -6.35
C PHE A 213 -18.70 3.01 -5.60
N GLU A 214 -18.18 4.18 -5.21
CA GLU A 214 -18.97 5.24 -4.59
C GLU A 214 -20.08 5.75 -5.51
N ARG A 215 -19.76 6.04 -6.77
CA ARG A 215 -20.74 6.50 -7.77
C ARG A 215 -21.89 5.50 -7.97
N ARG A 216 -21.58 4.20 -7.89
CA ARG A 216 -22.59 3.13 -7.98
C ARG A 216 -23.33 2.87 -6.68
N GLY A 217 -23.01 3.57 -5.62
CA GLY A 217 -23.55 3.31 -4.27
C GLY A 217 -23.14 1.96 -3.70
N ALA A 218 -22.06 1.36 -4.24
CA ALA A 218 -21.57 0.05 -3.81
C ALA A 218 -20.65 0.11 -2.57
N ILE A 219 -20.16 1.31 -2.23
CA ILE A 219 -19.34 1.55 -1.03
C ILE A 219 -19.60 2.96 -0.49
N GLY A 220 -19.66 3.10 0.82
CA GLY A 220 -19.72 4.40 1.49
C GLY A 220 -18.34 4.95 1.80
N VAL A 221 -18.08 6.20 1.39
CA VAL A 221 -16.77 6.83 1.50
C VAL A 221 -16.82 8.08 2.38
N LYS A 222 -16.05 8.07 3.48
CA LYS A 222 -15.75 9.24 4.29
C LYS A 222 -14.45 9.89 3.79
N ARG A 223 -14.49 11.20 3.56
CA ARG A 223 -13.30 11.96 3.16
C ARG A 223 -12.68 12.65 4.34
N ILE A 224 -11.41 12.39 4.56
CA ILE A 224 -10.57 13.08 5.54
C ILE A 224 -9.84 14.19 4.79
N ASP A 225 -9.93 15.42 5.30
CA ASP A 225 -9.17 16.54 4.76
C ASP A 225 -7.66 16.28 4.89
N ILE A 226 -6.92 16.46 3.79
CA ILE A 226 -5.48 16.28 3.77
C ILE A 226 -4.76 17.20 4.76
N GLU A 227 -5.25 18.40 4.98
CA GLU A 227 -4.67 19.35 5.94
C GLU A 227 -4.74 18.82 7.38
N LYS A 228 -5.80 18.07 7.74
CA LYS A 228 -5.89 17.39 9.03
C LYS A 228 -4.79 16.36 9.24
N THR A 229 -4.30 15.74 8.15
CA THR A 229 -3.20 14.76 8.21
C THR A 229 -1.82 15.41 8.32
N ARG A 230 -1.73 16.73 8.12
CA ARG A 230 -0.52 17.55 8.22
C ARG A 230 -0.48 18.41 9.48
N ALA A 231 -1.60 18.55 10.15
CA ALA A 231 -1.70 19.33 11.37
C ALA A 231 -0.80 18.75 12.49
N PRO A 232 -0.26 19.60 13.39
CA PRO A 232 0.62 19.13 14.48
C PRO A 232 -0.03 18.11 15.41
N ASP A 233 -1.35 18.14 15.53
CA ASP A 233 -2.18 17.23 16.33
C ASP A 233 -2.73 16.04 15.50
N SER A 234 -2.25 15.86 14.27
CA SER A 234 -2.59 14.68 13.48
C SER A 234 -2.15 13.41 14.21
N PRO A 235 -3.02 12.42 14.33
CA PRO A 235 -2.66 11.16 14.97
C PRO A 235 -1.77 10.26 14.09
N ILE A 236 -1.76 10.52 12.77
CA ILE A 236 -0.97 9.78 11.79
C ILE A 236 -0.38 10.75 10.75
N HIS A 237 0.91 10.64 10.51
CA HIS A 237 1.65 11.46 9.55
C HIS A 237 2.29 10.61 8.46
N GLY A 238 1.97 10.88 7.19
CA GLY A 238 2.54 10.20 6.01
C GLY A 238 3.89 10.81 5.56
N ILE A 239 4.85 10.97 6.44
CA ILE A 239 6.08 11.76 6.21
C ILE A 239 7.26 10.98 5.63
N ARG A 240 7.09 9.72 5.26
CA ARG A 240 8.15 8.83 4.74
C ARG A 240 9.38 8.77 5.64
N ASN A 241 9.19 8.76 6.97
CA ASN A 241 10.28 8.68 7.92
C ASN A 241 10.94 7.30 7.92
N ARG A 242 12.00 7.14 7.14
CA ARG A 242 12.83 5.93 7.11
C ARG A 242 14.08 6.04 7.97
N THR A 243 14.32 7.18 8.65
CA THR A 243 15.66 7.54 9.17
C THR A 243 15.74 7.81 10.65
N ARG A 244 14.64 7.84 11.42
CA ARG A 244 14.73 8.05 12.88
C ARG A 244 15.17 6.81 13.68
N PHE A 245 16.20 6.09 13.21
CA PHE A 245 17.15 5.48 14.13
C PHE A 245 18.12 6.59 14.55
N ARG A 246 17.99 7.12 15.76
CA ARG A 246 19.08 7.83 16.41
C ARG A 246 20.21 6.81 16.60
N SER A 247 21.04 6.65 15.59
CA SER A 247 22.32 5.98 15.73
C SER A 247 23.23 6.95 16.48
N THR A 248 23.58 6.63 17.70
CA THR A 248 24.77 7.16 18.34
C THR A 248 25.93 7.03 17.33
N GLY A 249 26.76 8.07 17.19
CA GLY A 249 27.70 8.28 16.07
C GLY A 249 28.61 7.13 15.62
N ALA A 250 28.80 6.08 16.45
CA ALA A 250 29.54 4.87 16.10
C ALA A 250 28.82 3.93 15.09
N SER A 251 27.50 4.08 14.92
CA SER A 251 26.68 3.23 14.03
C SER A 251 26.71 3.66 12.56
N LYS A 252 26.99 4.94 12.24
CA LYS A 252 26.96 5.44 10.84
C LYS A 252 28.01 4.78 9.95
N CYS A 253 29.21 4.48 10.48
CA CYS A 253 30.24 3.83 9.71
C CYS A 253 29.94 2.33 9.49
N LYS A 254 29.48 1.62 10.52
CA LYS A 254 29.05 0.22 10.41
C LYS A 254 27.82 0.02 9.52
N GLN A 255 26.86 0.96 9.53
CA GLN A 255 25.68 0.88 8.66
C GLN A 255 26.04 1.07 7.17
N LYS A 256 26.97 1.97 6.85
CA LYS A 256 27.42 2.18 5.45
C LYS A 256 28.19 0.95 4.91
N VAL A 257 28.92 0.28 5.77
CA VAL A 257 29.64 -0.97 5.44
C VAL A 257 28.64 -2.15 5.34
N LEU A 258 27.74 -2.31 6.32
CA LEU A 258 26.72 -3.36 6.31
C LEU A 258 25.71 -3.20 5.15
N SER A 259 25.31 -1.98 4.78
CA SER A 259 24.42 -1.78 3.64
C SER A 259 25.10 -2.12 2.30
N LYS A 260 26.42 -1.83 2.17
CA LYS A 260 27.21 -2.26 1.02
C LYS A 260 27.41 -3.78 0.99
N PHE A 261 27.69 -4.41 2.13
CA PHE A 261 27.83 -5.86 2.24
C PHE A 261 26.48 -6.56 2.03
N PHE A 262 25.38 -6.04 2.56
CA PHE A 262 24.06 -6.60 2.37
C PHE A 262 23.57 -6.44 0.94
N SER A 263 23.81 -5.28 0.30
CA SER A 263 23.56 -5.08 -1.13
C SER A 263 24.42 -5.98 -2.02
N ALA A 264 25.69 -6.20 -1.65
CA ALA A 264 26.59 -7.13 -2.36
C ALA A 264 26.24 -8.59 -2.08
N ALA A 265 25.85 -8.95 -0.85
CA ALA A 265 25.41 -10.29 -0.51
C ALA A 265 24.03 -10.63 -1.11
N VAL A 266 23.10 -9.68 -1.18
CA VAL A 266 21.84 -9.83 -1.91
C VAL A 266 22.11 -9.93 -3.41
N LYS A 267 23.01 -9.13 -3.97
CA LYS A 267 23.42 -9.26 -5.39
C LYS A 267 24.20 -10.54 -5.68
N ALA A 268 25.04 -11.03 -4.76
CA ALA A 268 25.80 -12.27 -4.92
C ALA A 268 24.94 -13.51 -4.70
N PHE A 269 23.95 -13.45 -3.82
CA PHE A 269 22.96 -14.52 -3.62
C PHE A 269 21.93 -14.58 -4.76
N TRP A 270 21.72 -13.48 -5.45
CA TRP A 270 20.90 -13.33 -6.64
C TRP A 270 21.81 -13.06 -7.83
N ASN A 271 22.41 -14.10 -8.37
CA ASN A 271 23.10 -14.03 -9.65
C ASN A 271 22.03 -13.83 -10.75
N GLU A 272 21.72 -12.55 -11.02
CA GLU A 272 20.60 -12.11 -11.87
C GLU A 272 20.59 -12.77 -13.25
N GLU A 273 21.77 -13.04 -13.81
CA GLU A 273 21.88 -13.66 -15.13
C GLU A 273 21.54 -15.14 -15.14
N LYS A 274 21.97 -15.90 -14.14
CA LYS A 274 21.68 -17.34 -14.07
C LYS A 274 20.20 -17.57 -13.78
N TYR A 275 19.60 -16.74 -12.93
CA TYR A 275 18.18 -16.85 -12.59
C TYR A 275 17.27 -16.39 -13.74
N ARG A 276 17.69 -15.42 -14.54
CA ARG A 276 16.99 -15.03 -15.78
C ARG A 276 17.03 -16.13 -16.83
N ALA A 277 18.16 -16.81 -17.00
CA ALA A 277 18.30 -17.89 -17.95
C ALA A 277 17.45 -19.11 -17.60
N ASP A 278 17.55 -19.61 -16.36
CA ASP A 278 16.79 -20.78 -15.88
C ASP A 278 15.27 -20.55 -15.94
N LEU A 279 14.87 -19.32 -16.02
CA LEU A 279 13.49 -18.91 -15.97
C LEU A 279 12.87 -18.69 -17.37
N TYR A 280 13.64 -18.21 -18.35
CA TYR A 280 13.19 -18.19 -19.74
C TYR A 280 12.96 -19.63 -20.26
N GLU A 281 13.83 -20.56 -19.91
CA GLU A 281 13.67 -21.96 -20.28
C GLU A 281 12.45 -22.65 -19.64
N SER A 282 11.99 -22.17 -18.47
CA SER A 282 10.80 -22.74 -17.80
C SER A 282 9.48 -22.18 -18.35
N LEU A 283 9.52 -21.14 -19.16
CA LEU A 283 8.33 -20.49 -19.76
C LEU A 283 8.11 -20.92 -21.23
N GLU A 284 9.09 -21.60 -21.85
CA GLU A 284 8.97 -22.14 -23.20
C GLU A 284 8.59 -23.64 -23.23
N LYS A 285 8.43 -24.25 -22.08
CA LYS A 285 7.90 -25.62 -21.89
C LYS A 285 6.53 -25.60 -21.24
#